data_e70bd4bc8e8821b35c1acbfc1c70d3dc
#
_entry.id   e70bd4bc8e8821b35c1acbfc1c70d3dc
#
_cell.length_a   1.000
_cell.length_b   1.000
_cell.length_c   1.000
_cell.angle_alpha   90.00
_cell.angle_beta   90.00
_cell.angle_gamma   90.00
#
_symmetry.space_group_name_H-M   'P 1'
#
loop_
_entity.id
_entity.type
_entity.pdbx_description
1 polymer ?
#
loop_
_entity_poly.entity_id
_entity_poly.type
_entity_poly.pdbx_seq_one_letter_code
_entity_poly.pdbx_strand_id
1 'polypeptide(L)'
;MHRIAGYLQNYAWGIPGGLAAWRGGSDEAVPAGTTPAPEAELWSGAHVNGPSPLASGSGSLTDLVTAQDAPVLVKLLAAARPLSIQIHPPSDQAARNFAAQEADPSLPKLLADGLAKTEMLIAVRPFSVLQGMRDPKLAAAILRKVGGSAQGGADLLDAGDPKGAIRLLLAVDPAELSELTPKVAAAAAAAGLGTAGVEALATVAGNYPGDAGVLVAVLMDQRVLAEGDAVYVPAGVVHAYVSGTGVEVMTASDNVLRLGLTPKTIAVDEALDALDPSLTPQPMSGEPTPLPSGGTHRHYAPAGAPFIVDWIGDGSFTAIAGDYRLVLAVSSSVTVATGGTEIVLSQGQAAAVLADEGDVLVTTTGAAVIARSAAQ
;
A
#
# COMPACT_ATOMS: atom_id res chain seq x y z
N MET A 1 8.16 6.99 -25.14
CA MET A 1 7.12 7.42 -24.16
C MET A 1 5.76 6.88 -24.59
N HIS A 2 5.06 6.21 -23.70
CA HIS A 2 3.80 5.52 -23.99
C HIS A 2 2.71 5.99 -23.03
N ARG A 3 1.58 6.51 -23.57
CA ARG A 3 0.42 6.83 -22.77
C ARG A 3 -0.34 5.55 -22.44
N ILE A 4 -0.62 5.33 -21.16
CA ILE A 4 -1.31 4.15 -20.62
C ILE A 4 -2.54 4.56 -19.80
N ALA A 5 -3.53 3.69 -19.76
CA ALA A 5 -4.66 3.80 -18.86
C ALA A 5 -4.43 2.95 -17.61
N GLY A 6 -5.09 3.29 -16.51
CA GLY A 6 -5.04 2.46 -15.32
C GLY A 6 -5.84 1.17 -15.50
N TYR A 7 -5.36 0.08 -14.90
CA TYR A 7 -6.06 -1.21 -14.81
C TYR A 7 -6.84 -1.26 -13.48
N LEU A 8 -8.17 -1.32 -13.56
CA LEU A 8 -9.05 -1.25 -12.38
C LEU A 8 -9.14 -2.61 -11.67
N GLN A 9 -8.98 -2.59 -10.35
CA GLN A 9 -9.22 -3.72 -9.44
C GLN A 9 -10.44 -3.45 -8.55
N ASN A 10 -11.43 -4.34 -8.62
CA ASN A 10 -12.70 -4.22 -7.91
C ASN A 10 -12.74 -5.07 -6.62
N TYR A 11 -11.74 -4.93 -5.76
CA TYR A 11 -11.76 -5.64 -4.48
C TYR A 11 -12.89 -5.14 -3.57
N ALA A 12 -13.47 -6.04 -2.78
CA ALA A 12 -14.63 -5.77 -1.93
C ALA A 12 -14.41 -4.68 -0.86
N TRP A 13 -13.17 -4.36 -0.54
CA TRP A 13 -12.81 -3.31 0.40
C TRP A 13 -12.76 -1.90 -0.22
N GLY A 14 -12.88 -1.80 -1.55
CA GLY A 14 -12.86 -0.53 -2.26
C GLY A 14 -14.03 0.38 -1.93
N ILE A 15 -13.83 1.68 -2.09
CA ILE A 15 -14.91 2.68 -2.00
C ILE A 15 -15.84 2.49 -3.21
N PRO A 16 -17.17 2.35 -3.04
CA PRO A 16 -18.08 2.31 -4.16
C PRO A 16 -17.96 3.54 -5.07
N GLY A 17 -17.57 3.33 -6.35
CA GLY A 17 -17.29 4.41 -7.30
C GLY A 17 -16.13 5.34 -6.89
N GLY A 18 -15.29 4.91 -5.94
CA GLY A 18 -14.29 5.78 -5.31
C GLY A 18 -13.16 6.24 -6.23
N LEU A 19 -12.94 5.56 -7.34
CA LEU A 19 -11.95 5.90 -8.36
C LEU A 19 -12.55 6.41 -9.67
N ALA A 20 -13.87 6.68 -9.71
CA ALA A 20 -14.57 7.13 -10.92
C ALA A 20 -13.90 8.37 -11.54
N ALA A 21 -13.47 9.33 -10.73
CA ALA A 21 -12.78 10.54 -11.19
C ALA A 21 -11.45 10.24 -11.91
N TRP A 22 -10.83 9.09 -11.64
CA TRP A 22 -9.54 8.66 -12.23
C TRP A 22 -9.67 7.65 -13.36
N ARG A 23 -10.88 7.16 -13.65
CA ARG A 23 -11.12 6.20 -14.75
C ARG A 23 -11.29 6.84 -16.13
N GLY A 24 -11.14 8.16 -16.23
CA GLY A 24 -11.23 8.85 -17.52
C GLY A 24 -12.67 9.14 -17.99
N GLY A 25 -13.55 9.54 -17.09
CA GLY A 25 -14.79 10.25 -17.42
C GLY A 25 -15.83 9.51 -18.27
N SER A 26 -15.71 8.19 -18.49
CA SER A 26 -16.86 7.39 -18.86
C SER A 26 -17.68 7.14 -17.60
N ASP A 27 -18.37 8.18 -17.15
CA ASP A 27 -19.57 8.01 -16.36
C ASP A 27 -20.57 7.21 -17.23
N GLU A 28 -20.45 5.89 -17.24
CA GLU A 28 -21.67 5.12 -17.32
C GLU A 28 -22.42 5.54 -16.06
N ALA A 29 -23.33 6.47 -16.25
CA ALA A 29 -24.13 7.03 -15.18
C ALA A 29 -24.71 5.85 -14.40
N VAL A 30 -24.23 5.67 -13.17
CA VAL A 30 -24.77 4.61 -12.31
C VAL A 30 -26.27 4.85 -12.27
N PRO A 31 -27.11 3.90 -12.68
CA PRO A 31 -28.54 4.10 -12.73
C PRO A 31 -29.04 4.63 -11.40
N ALA A 32 -29.90 5.64 -11.41
CA ALA A 32 -30.43 6.25 -10.19
C ALA A 32 -31.00 5.15 -9.26
N GLY A 33 -30.50 5.10 -8.02
CA GLY A 33 -30.90 4.10 -7.02
C GLY A 33 -30.05 2.83 -6.98
N THR A 34 -28.98 2.72 -7.78
CA THR A 34 -28.01 1.62 -7.67
C THR A 34 -26.74 2.08 -6.94
N THR A 35 -26.17 1.21 -6.09
CA THR A 35 -24.85 1.48 -5.48
C THR A 35 -23.77 1.12 -6.51
N PRO A 36 -22.81 2.01 -6.79
CA PRO A 36 -21.68 1.69 -7.65
C PRO A 36 -20.91 0.47 -7.14
N ALA A 37 -20.29 -0.28 -8.05
CA ALA A 37 -19.39 -1.36 -7.66
C ALA A 37 -18.22 -0.80 -6.83
N PRO A 38 -17.62 -1.59 -5.91
CA PRO A 38 -16.40 -1.22 -5.24
C PRO A 38 -15.29 -0.97 -6.26
N GLU A 39 -14.55 0.12 -6.09
CA GLU A 39 -13.36 0.45 -6.85
C GLU A 39 -12.22 0.61 -5.85
N ALA A 40 -11.30 -0.33 -5.86
CA ALA A 40 -10.29 -0.47 -4.84
C ALA A 40 -8.94 0.12 -5.24
N GLU A 41 -8.46 -0.26 -6.43
CA GLU A 41 -7.17 0.17 -6.95
C GLU A 41 -7.23 0.41 -8.45
N LEU A 42 -6.48 1.40 -8.93
CA LEU A 42 -6.23 1.67 -10.34
C LEU A 42 -4.72 1.59 -10.57
N TRP A 43 -4.28 0.54 -11.26
CA TRP A 43 -2.87 0.20 -11.44
C TRP A 43 -2.29 0.83 -12.70
N SER A 44 -1.14 1.46 -12.57
CA SER A 44 -0.35 2.00 -13.68
C SER A 44 1.04 1.37 -13.68
N GLY A 45 1.34 0.54 -14.68
CA GLY A 45 2.62 -0.18 -14.80
C GLY A 45 2.54 -1.46 -15.62
N ALA A 46 3.66 -2.19 -15.66
CA ALA A 46 3.83 -3.43 -16.43
C ALA A 46 3.66 -4.69 -15.56
N HIS A 47 2.66 -4.68 -14.67
CA HIS A 47 2.42 -5.81 -13.78
C HIS A 47 1.62 -6.92 -14.46
N VAL A 48 2.08 -8.19 -14.32
CA VAL A 48 1.50 -9.35 -15.05
C VAL A 48 0.02 -9.59 -14.72
N ASN A 49 -0.42 -9.31 -13.48
CA ASN A 49 -1.80 -9.51 -13.02
C ASN A 49 -2.72 -8.31 -13.25
N GLY A 50 -2.23 -7.25 -13.89
CA GLY A 50 -2.98 -6.04 -14.17
C GLY A 50 -2.16 -5.08 -15.03
N PRO A 51 -1.78 -5.51 -16.25
CA PRO A 51 -0.97 -4.68 -17.12
C PRO A 51 -1.77 -3.49 -17.63
N SER A 52 -1.20 -2.31 -17.55
CA SER A 52 -1.86 -1.08 -18.03
C SER A 52 -2.14 -1.16 -19.53
N PRO A 53 -3.40 -0.95 -19.97
CA PRO A 53 -3.73 -0.86 -21.38
C PRO A 53 -3.04 0.33 -22.04
N LEU A 54 -2.57 0.14 -23.29
CA LEU A 54 -2.08 1.25 -24.10
C LEU A 54 -3.24 2.15 -24.54
N ALA A 55 -3.09 3.45 -24.40
CA ALA A 55 -4.11 4.40 -24.83
C ALA A 55 -4.33 4.45 -26.36
N SER A 56 -3.47 3.77 -27.15
CA SER A 56 -3.67 3.54 -28.57
C SER A 56 -4.82 2.59 -28.91
N GLY A 57 -5.39 1.90 -27.91
CA GLY A 57 -6.56 1.03 -28.04
C GLY A 57 -6.24 -0.44 -28.35
N SER A 58 -4.97 -0.82 -28.49
CA SER A 58 -4.57 -2.22 -28.69
C SER A 58 -3.32 -2.55 -27.86
N GLY A 59 -3.37 -3.67 -27.10
CA GLY A 59 -2.26 -4.15 -26.28
C GLY A 59 -2.14 -3.45 -24.93
N SER A 60 -1.10 -3.81 -24.21
CA SER A 60 -0.78 -3.37 -22.87
C SER A 60 0.71 -2.99 -22.75
N LEU A 61 1.09 -2.38 -21.64
CA LEU A 61 2.47 -2.00 -21.40
C LEU A 61 3.42 -3.23 -21.40
N THR A 62 2.95 -4.40 -20.97
CA THR A 62 3.74 -5.65 -20.99
C THR A 62 4.05 -6.18 -22.39
N ASP A 63 3.39 -5.69 -23.41
CA ASP A 63 3.75 -6.02 -24.80
C ASP A 63 4.98 -5.23 -25.29
N LEU A 64 5.37 -4.19 -24.55
CA LEU A 64 6.46 -3.28 -24.91
C LEU A 64 7.68 -3.42 -23.99
N VAL A 65 7.47 -3.75 -22.72
CA VAL A 65 8.52 -3.80 -21.69
C VAL A 65 8.27 -4.96 -20.74
N THR A 66 9.37 -5.46 -20.16
CA THR A 66 9.28 -6.44 -19.06
C THR A 66 9.09 -5.75 -17.71
N ALA A 67 8.75 -6.49 -16.66
CA ALA A 67 8.71 -5.97 -15.30
C ALA A 67 10.09 -5.51 -14.79
N GLN A 68 11.18 -6.05 -15.36
CA GLN A 68 12.55 -5.62 -15.06
C GLN A 68 12.87 -4.25 -15.69
N ASP A 69 12.35 -3.98 -16.90
CA ASP A 69 12.53 -2.69 -17.57
C ASP A 69 11.62 -1.60 -16.96
N ALA A 70 10.49 -2.01 -16.37
CA ALA A 70 9.50 -1.15 -15.71
C ALA A 70 9.26 -1.62 -14.26
N PRO A 71 10.25 -1.50 -13.37
CA PRO A 71 10.22 -2.15 -12.04
C PRO A 71 9.31 -1.45 -11.03
N VAL A 72 8.72 -0.30 -11.38
CA VAL A 72 7.87 0.48 -10.50
C VAL A 72 6.41 0.36 -10.93
N LEU A 73 5.55 -0.01 -9.98
CA LEU A 73 4.09 0.02 -10.12
C LEU A 73 3.54 1.19 -9.29
N VAL A 74 2.66 1.97 -9.90
CA VAL A 74 1.94 3.06 -9.21
C VAL A 74 0.46 2.75 -9.20
N LYS A 75 -0.17 2.87 -8.04
CA LYS A 75 -1.60 2.62 -7.87
C LYS A 75 -2.28 3.84 -7.25
N LEU A 76 -3.46 4.18 -7.74
CA LEU A 76 -4.42 4.94 -6.96
C LEU A 76 -5.22 3.94 -6.12
N LEU A 77 -5.29 4.15 -4.81
CA LEU A 77 -5.91 3.25 -3.85
C LEU A 77 -7.03 3.99 -3.11
N ALA A 78 -8.22 3.37 -3.04
CA ALA A 78 -9.39 3.91 -2.36
C ALA A 78 -9.98 2.85 -1.42
N ALA A 79 -9.65 2.94 -0.13
CA ALA A 79 -10.03 1.98 0.89
C ALA A 79 -11.25 2.47 1.70
N ALA A 80 -12.39 1.77 1.59
CA ALA A 80 -13.54 1.94 2.46
C ALA A 80 -13.47 1.05 3.70
N ARG A 81 -12.72 -0.04 3.64
CA ARG A 81 -12.56 -1.04 4.71
C ARG A 81 -11.09 -1.37 4.90
N PRO A 82 -10.69 -1.83 6.09
CA PRO A 82 -9.32 -2.25 6.31
C PRO A 82 -8.91 -3.40 5.38
N LEU A 83 -7.71 -3.30 4.84
CA LEU A 83 -7.05 -4.37 4.10
C LEU A 83 -6.49 -5.40 5.10
N SER A 84 -6.08 -6.57 4.60
CA SER A 84 -5.43 -7.59 5.42
C SER A 84 -4.16 -7.05 6.10
N ILE A 85 -3.84 -7.59 7.28
CA ILE A 85 -2.52 -7.40 7.89
C ILE A 85 -1.50 -8.14 7.05
N GLN A 86 -0.45 -7.46 6.62
CA GLN A 86 0.53 -7.94 5.65
C GLN A 86 1.96 -7.78 6.16
N ILE A 87 2.81 -8.69 5.70
CA ILE A 87 4.27 -8.60 5.78
C ILE A 87 4.81 -9.00 4.41
N HIS A 88 5.77 -8.24 3.90
CA HIS A 88 6.48 -8.59 2.68
C HIS A 88 7.81 -9.24 3.06
N PRO A 89 8.15 -10.42 2.51
CA PRO A 89 9.39 -11.10 2.86
C PRO A 89 10.61 -10.30 2.36
N PRO A 90 11.71 -10.24 3.14
CA PRO A 90 12.99 -9.72 2.67
C PRO A 90 13.50 -10.46 1.43
N SER A 91 14.37 -9.82 0.63
CA SER A 91 14.82 -10.33 -0.67
C SER A 91 15.39 -11.76 -0.61
N ASP A 92 16.23 -12.04 0.37
CA ASP A 92 16.87 -13.35 0.53
C ASP A 92 15.85 -14.44 0.91
N GLN A 93 14.86 -14.08 1.75
CA GLN A 93 13.77 -15.00 2.11
C GLN A 93 12.83 -15.22 0.93
N ALA A 94 12.45 -14.16 0.21
CA ALA A 94 11.60 -14.25 -0.97
C ALA A 94 12.23 -15.20 -2.01
N ALA A 95 13.51 -14.98 -2.33
CA ALA A 95 14.24 -15.79 -3.29
C ALA A 95 14.34 -17.27 -2.85
N ARG A 96 14.71 -17.55 -1.58
CA ARG A 96 14.81 -18.91 -1.05
C ARG A 96 13.46 -19.64 -1.05
N ASN A 97 12.42 -19.00 -0.52
CA ASN A 97 11.11 -19.63 -0.36
C ASN A 97 10.43 -19.83 -1.72
N PHE A 98 10.59 -18.88 -2.65
CA PHE A 98 10.09 -19.03 -4.02
C PHE A 98 10.81 -20.20 -4.74
N ALA A 99 12.13 -20.28 -4.66
CA ALA A 99 12.89 -21.38 -5.25
C ALA A 99 12.49 -22.75 -4.64
N ALA A 100 12.27 -22.81 -3.33
CA ALA A 100 11.83 -24.04 -2.65
C ALA A 100 10.43 -24.48 -3.12
N GLN A 101 9.45 -23.56 -3.19
CA GLN A 101 8.09 -23.91 -3.65
C GLN A 101 8.02 -24.27 -5.14
N GLU A 102 8.97 -23.79 -5.97
CA GLU A 102 9.06 -24.19 -7.37
C GLU A 102 9.73 -25.57 -7.53
N ALA A 103 10.67 -25.90 -6.65
CA ALA A 103 11.36 -27.17 -6.65
C ALA A 103 10.51 -28.32 -6.08
N ASP A 104 9.61 -28.06 -5.14
CA ASP A 104 8.77 -29.06 -4.48
C ASP A 104 7.26 -28.72 -4.64
N PRO A 105 6.55 -29.42 -5.55
CA PRO A 105 5.11 -29.22 -5.76
C PRO A 105 4.23 -29.53 -4.55
N SER A 106 4.75 -30.21 -3.52
CA SER A 106 4.01 -30.48 -2.28
C SER A 106 3.94 -29.28 -1.35
N LEU A 107 4.81 -28.29 -1.53
CA LEU A 107 4.79 -27.05 -0.75
C LEU A 107 3.68 -26.10 -1.22
N PRO A 108 3.06 -25.34 -0.29
CA PRO A 108 2.06 -24.37 -0.65
C PRO A 108 2.68 -23.24 -1.50
N LYS A 109 1.96 -22.81 -2.54
CA LYS A 109 2.33 -21.67 -3.39
C LYS A 109 1.98 -20.37 -2.67
N LEU A 110 2.87 -19.86 -1.83
CA LEU A 110 2.68 -18.66 -1.01
C LEU A 110 3.18 -17.38 -1.66
N LEU A 111 4.25 -17.49 -2.46
CA LEU A 111 4.91 -16.38 -3.11
C LEU A 111 4.66 -16.40 -4.62
N ALA A 112 4.46 -15.22 -5.20
CA ALA A 112 4.24 -15.03 -6.63
C ALA A 112 5.57 -15.04 -7.42
N ASP A 113 6.64 -14.58 -6.79
CA ASP A 113 7.97 -14.44 -7.38
C ASP A 113 9.06 -14.48 -6.29
N GLY A 114 10.33 -14.40 -6.69
CA GLY A 114 11.48 -14.37 -5.79
C GLY A 114 11.97 -12.98 -5.40
N LEU A 115 11.14 -11.94 -5.59
CA LEU A 115 11.52 -10.55 -5.36
C LEU A 115 10.99 -10.04 -4.01
N ALA A 116 11.71 -9.09 -3.42
CA ALA A 116 11.16 -8.33 -2.31
C ALA A 116 10.10 -7.38 -2.82
N LYS A 117 9.00 -7.27 -2.05
CA LYS A 117 8.03 -6.20 -2.22
C LYS A 117 8.31 -5.12 -1.19
N THR A 118 8.46 -3.90 -1.66
CA THR A 118 8.51 -2.69 -0.81
C THR A 118 7.53 -1.69 -1.37
N GLU A 119 6.90 -0.91 -0.50
CA GLU A 119 5.84 0.00 -0.91
C GLU A 119 5.86 1.30 -0.12
N MET A 120 5.37 2.35 -0.73
CA MET A 120 5.16 3.65 -0.12
C MET A 120 3.76 4.14 -0.44
N LEU A 121 3.01 4.52 0.59
CA LEU A 121 1.71 5.17 0.46
C LEU A 121 1.87 6.68 0.66
N ILE A 122 1.37 7.47 -0.28
CA ILE A 122 1.26 8.93 -0.19
C ILE A 122 -0.24 9.26 -0.09
N ALA A 123 -0.65 9.94 0.95
CA ALA A 123 -2.05 10.29 1.15
C ALA A 123 -2.50 11.41 0.17
N VAL A 124 -3.52 11.12 -0.63
CA VAL A 124 -4.25 12.12 -1.46
C VAL A 124 -5.32 12.83 -0.64
N ARG A 125 -5.87 12.13 0.35
CA ARG A 125 -6.75 12.62 1.40
C ARG A 125 -6.34 11.96 2.71
N PRO A 126 -6.80 12.41 3.89
CA PRO A 126 -6.43 11.77 5.14
C PRO A 126 -6.56 10.25 5.07
N PHE A 127 -5.49 9.55 5.44
CA PHE A 127 -5.41 8.09 5.32
C PHE A 127 -4.98 7.47 6.65
N SER A 128 -5.82 6.58 7.20
CA SER A 128 -5.53 5.82 8.42
C SER A 128 -4.78 4.52 8.07
N VAL A 129 -3.64 4.30 8.73
CA VAL A 129 -2.80 3.12 8.56
C VAL A 129 -2.44 2.49 9.91
N LEU A 130 -2.26 1.17 9.92
CA LEU A 130 -1.56 0.43 10.97
C LEU A 130 -0.19 0.05 10.43
N GLN A 131 0.88 0.26 11.20
CA GLN A 131 2.23 0.11 10.67
C GLN A 131 3.27 -0.13 11.77
N GLY A 132 4.12 -1.16 11.59
CA GLY A 132 5.12 -1.54 12.57
C GLY A 132 4.53 -1.96 13.90
N MET A 133 5.40 -2.26 14.85
CA MET A 133 4.98 -2.70 16.18
C MET A 133 4.72 -1.49 17.10
N ARG A 134 3.62 -1.55 17.84
CA ARG A 134 3.29 -0.60 18.91
C ARG A 134 4.21 -0.80 20.10
N ASP A 135 4.35 0.22 20.96
CA ASP A 135 4.96 0.08 22.28
C ASP A 135 4.39 -1.17 22.99
N PRO A 136 5.24 -2.15 23.33
CA PRO A 136 4.79 -3.43 23.85
C PRO A 136 4.06 -3.30 25.19
N LYS A 137 4.39 -2.30 26.02
CA LYS A 137 3.71 -2.05 27.29
C LYS A 137 2.27 -1.58 27.08
N LEU A 138 2.06 -0.70 26.09
CA LEU A 138 0.72 -0.23 25.75
C LEU A 138 -0.10 -1.35 25.12
N ALA A 139 0.48 -2.11 24.18
CA ALA A 139 -0.17 -3.27 23.58
C ALA A 139 -0.57 -4.31 24.63
N ALA A 140 0.32 -4.66 25.56
CA ALA A 140 0.04 -5.57 26.67
C ALA A 140 -1.07 -5.04 27.59
N ALA A 141 -1.06 -3.74 27.92
CA ALA A 141 -2.10 -3.12 28.72
C ALA A 141 -3.50 -3.21 28.05
N ILE A 142 -3.57 -3.05 26.72
CA ILE A 142 -4.80 -3.21 25.95
C ILE A 142 -5.26 -4.68 26.01
N LEU A 143 -4.38 -5.64 25.69
CA LEU A 143 -4.71 -7.07 25.69
C LEU A 143 -5.20 -7.56 27.06
N ARG A 144 -4.61 -7.09 28.17
CA ARG A 144 -5.09 -7.39 29.52
C ARG A 144 -6.50 -6.89 29.76
N LYS A 145 -6.86 -5.73 29.23
CA LYS A 145 -8.21 -5.17 29.34
C LYS A 145 -9.22 -5.87 28.41
N VAL A 146 -8.78 -6.41 27.28
CA VAL A 146 -9.59 -7.30 26.45
C VAL A 146 -9.96 -8.57 27.22
N GLY A 147 -9.00 -9.14 27.95
CA GLY A 147 -9.19 -10.31 28.81
C GLY A 147 -9.12 -11.64 28.06
N GLY A 148 -9.55 -12.71 28.72
CA GLY A 148 -9.54 -14.08 28.18
C GLY A 148 -8.15 -14.50 27.69
N SER A 149 -8.09 -15.28 26.63
CA SER A 149 -6.83 -15.77 26.02
C SER A 149 -5.91 -14.65 25.50
N ALA A 150 -6.43 -13.43 25.29
CA ALA A 150 -5.61 -12.29 24.90
C ALA A 150 -4.58 -11.90 25.97
N GLN A 151 -4.81 -12.24 27.25
CA GLN A 151 -3.86 -12.00 28.34
C GLN A 151 -2.54 -12.75 28.13
N GLY A 152 -2.58 -13.96 27.58
CA GLY A 152 -1.36 -14.71 27.25
C GLY A 152 -0.49 -13.98 26.21
N GLY A 153 -1.09 -13.25 25.27
CA GLY A 153 -0.38 -12.36 24.37
C GLY A 153 0.31 -11.21 25.10
N ALA A 154 -0.33 -10.62 26.12
CA ALA A 154 0.28 -9.59 26.94
C ALA A 154 1.50 -10.11 27.73
N ASP A 155 1.42 -11.32 28.27
CA ASP A 155 2.52 -11.94 29.02
C ASP A 155 3.73 -12.22 28.12
N LEU A 156 3.50 -12.64 26.88
CA LEU A 156 4.56 -12.82 25.87
C LEU A 156 5.20 -11.49 25.48
N LEU A 157 4.42 -10.43 25.34
CA LEU A 157 4.97 -9.08 25.08
C LEU A 157 5.86 -8.59 26.24
N ASP A 158 5.45 -8.82 27.49
CA ASP A 158 6.26 -8.47 28.67
C ASP A 158 7.55 -9.32 28.75
N ALA A 159 7.51 -10.55 28.23
CA ALA A 159 8.68 -11.41 28.09
C ALA A 159 9.60 -11.04 26.92
N GLY A 160 9.22 -10.04 26.07
CA GLY A 160 9.98 -9.63 24.90
C GLY A 160 9.82 -10.54 23.69
N ASP A 161 8.72 -11.31 23.63
CA ASP A 161 8.41 -12.22 22.51
C ASP A 161 7.16 -11.76 21.70
N PRO A 162 7.29 -10.73 20.86
CA PRO A 162 6.17 -10.27 20.04
C PRO A 162 5.73 -11.28 18.98
N LYS A 163 6.64 -12.12 18.45
CA LYS A 163 6.29 -13.17 17.48
C LYS A 163 5.46 -14.27 18.13
N GLY A 164 5.83 -14.69 19.35
CA GLY A 164 5.05 -15.61 20.16
C GLY A 164 3.67 -15.04 20.51
N ALA A 165 3.59 -13.74 20.83
CA ALA A 165 2.32 -13.06 21.06
C ALA A 165 1.40 -13.11 19.84
N ILE A 166 1.91 -12.78 18.64
CA ILE A 166 1.13 -12.86 17.39
C ILE A 166 0.65 -14.31 17.17
N ARG A 167 1.54 -15.30 17.31
CA ARG A 167 1.21 -16.72 17.11
C ARG A 167 0.10 -17.16 18.06
N LEU A 168 0.18 -16.80 19.34
CA LEU A 168 -0.83 -17.12 20.34
C LEU A 168 -2.17 -16.49 19.99
N LEU A 169 -2.19 -15.19 19.64
CA LEU A 169 -3.41 -14.45 19.31
C LEU A 169 -4.09 -15.02 18.06
N LEU A 170 -3.33 -15.47 17.05
CA LEU A 170 -3.87 -16.11 15.84
C LEU A 170 -4.44 -17.51 16.12
N ALA A 171 -4.07 -18.15 17.23
CA ALA A 171 -4.54 -19.46 17.64
C ALA A 171 -5.72 -19.44 18.63
N VAL A 172 -6.24 -18.26 18.99
CA VAL A 172 -7.41 -18.12 19.87
C VAL A 172 -8.64 -18.76 19.22
N ASP A 173 -9.42 -19.48 20.05
CA ASP A 173 -10.62 -20.17 19.58
C ASP A 173 -11.62 -19.19 18.93
N PRO A 174 -12.24 -19.54 17.79
CA PRO A 174 -13.20 -18.67 17.09
C PRO A 174 -14.41 -18.26 17.93
N ALA A 175 -14.88 -19.12 18.84
CA ALA A 175 -15.99 -18.77 19.74
C ALA A 175 -15.55 -17.66 20.72
N GLU A 176 -14.35 -17.78 21.28
CA GLU A 176 -13.78 -16.75 22.15
C GLU A 176 -13.47 -15.46 21.40
N LEU A 177 -12.95 -15.53 20.16
CA LEU A 177 -12.72 -14.35 19.31
C LEU A 177 -13.99 -13.52 19.13
N SER A 178 -15.14 -14.17 18.96
CA SER A 178 -16.44 -13.50 18.84
C SER A 178 -16.81 -12.68 20.10
N GLU A 179 -16.29 -13.07 21.26
CA GLU A 179 -16.48 -12.35 22.52
C GLU A 179 -15.41 -11.28 22.77
N LEU A 180 -14.18 -11.50 22.31
CA LEU A 180 -13.05 -10.63 22.58
C LEU A 180 -12.97 -9.44 21.60
N THR A 181 -13.17 -9.67 20.30
CA THR A 181 -12.98 -8.64 19.27
C THR A 181 -13.85 -7.40 19.47
N PRO A 182 -15.11 -7.47 19.93
CA PRO A 182 -15.92 -6.28 20.20
C PRO A 182 -15.40 -5.42 21.37
N LYS A 183 -14.57 -5.98 22.25
CA LYS A 183 -14.04 -5.28 23.44
C LYS A 183 -12.80 -4.43 23.10
N VAL A 184 -12.14 -4.68 21.97
CA VAL A 184 -10.82 -4.13 21.64
C VAL A 184 -10.80 -2.61 21.70
N ALA A 185 -11.73 -1.92 21.06
CA ALA A 185 -11.75 -0.45 21.03
C ALA A 185 -11.95 0.17 22.43
N ALA A 186 -12.86 -0.39 23.23
CA ALA A 186 -13.11 0.07 24.60
C ALA A 186 -11.89 -0.22 25.51
N ALA A 187 -11.25 -1.38 25.34
CA ALA A 187 -10.04 -1.75 26.05
C ALA A 187 -8.87 -0.82 25.71
N ALA A 188 -8.73 -0.46 24.44
CA ALA A 188 -7.71 0.47 23.94
C ALA A 188 -7.89 1.88 24.53
N ALA A 189 -9.11 2.40 24.53
CA ALA A 189 -9.43 3.68 25.17
C ALA A 189 -9.12 3.66 26.66
N ALA A 190 -9.54 2.60 27.36
CA ALA A 190 -9.30 2.41 28.80
C ALA A 190 -7.81 2.18 29.16
N ALA A 191 -6.98 1.78 28.18
CA ALA A 191 -5.53 1.68 28.34
C ALA A 191 -4.80 2.99 28.00
N GLY A 192 -5.52 4.03 27.56
CA GLY A 192 -4.94 5.34 27.25
C GLY A 192 -4.45 5.49 25.82
N LEU A 193 -4.86 4.62 24.89
CA LEU A 193 -4.57 4.82 23.47
C LEU A 193 -5.28 6.09 22.98
N GLY A 194 -4.57 6.91 22.17
CA GLY A 194 -5.12 8.13 21.60
C GLY A 194 -6.33 7.86 20.67
N THR A 195 -7.19 8.88 20.50
CA THR A 195 -8.47 8.78 19.77
C THR A 195 -8.33 8.13 18.40
N ALA A 196 -7.37 8.57 17.57
CA ALA A 196 -7.15 8.02 16.24
C ALA A 196 -6.82 6.51 16.26
N GLY A 197 -6.06 6.06 17.26
CA GLY A 197 -5.76 4.64 17.44
C GLY A 197 -7.00 3.84 17.86
N VAL A 198 -7.83 4.39 18.74
CA VAL A 198 -9.10 3.78 19.16
C VAL A 198 -10.06 3.67 17.97
N GLU A 199 -10.17 4.70 17.16
CA GLU A 199 -11.00 4.73 15.96
C GLU A 199 -10.54 3.70 14.91
N ALA A 200 -9.22 3.59 14.69
CA ALA A 200 -8.67 2.58 13.79
C ALA A 200 -9.00 1.15 14.27
N LEU A 201 -8.79 0.85 15.55
CA LEU A 201 -9.12 -0.46 16.11
C LEU A 201 -10.64 -0.74 16.13
N ALA A 202 -11.46 0.28 16.34
CA ALA A 202 -12.93 0.17 16.23
C ALA A 202 -13.35 -0.16 14.79
N THR A 203 -12.73 0.51 13.80
CA THR A 203 -12.98 0.27 12.38
C THR A 203 -12.58 -1.16 12.00
N VAL A 204 -11.40 -1.63 12.45
CA VAL A 204 -10.94 -3.00 12.21
C VAL A 204 -11.90 -4.02 12.84
N ALA A 205 -12.23 -3.87 14.13
CA ALA A 205 -13.13 -4.79 14.85
C ALA A 205 -14.55 -4.82 14.23
N GLY A 206 -15.05 -3.67 13.80
CA GLY A 206 -16.37 -3.56 13.17
C GLY A 206 -16.46 -4.21 11.78
N ASN A 207 -15.36 -4.23 11.02
CA ASN A 207 -15.32 -4.86 9.70
C ASN A 207 -14.96 -6.35 9.73
N TYR A 208 -14.28 -6.82 10.78
CA TYR A 208 -13.79 -8.19 10.93
C TYR A 208 -14.18 -8.81 12.29
N PRO A 209 -15.47 -8.87 12.63
CA PRO A 209 -15.89 -9.46 13.90
C PRO A 209 -15.48 -10.93 13.97
N GLY A 210 -14.82 -11.32 15.05
CA GLY A 210 -14.36 -12.70 15.27
C GLY A 210 -13.10 -13.10 14.46
N ASP A 211 -12.45 -12.18 13.77
CA ASP A 211 -11.15 -12.43 13.12
C ASP A 211 -10.00 -12.20 14.11
N ALA A 212 -9.10 -13.17 14.22
CA ALA A 212 -7.94 -13.10 15.11
C ALA A 212 -7.01 -11.90 14.79
N GLY A 213 -6.98 -11.45 13.54
CA GLY A 213 -6.25 -10.26 13.12
C GLY A 213 -6.68 -8.99 13.86
N VAL A 214 -7.89 -8.94 14.42
CA VAL A 214 -8.33 -7.83 15.28
C VAL A 214 -7.47 -7.75 16.55
N LEU A 215 -7.09 -8.88 17.13
CA LEU A 215 -6.18 -8.92 18.27
C LEU A 215 -4.74 -8.62 17.85
N VAL A 216 -4.31 -9.08 16.68
CA VAL A 216 -2.99 -8.74 16.10
C VAL A 216 -2.89 -7.24 15.85
N ALA A 217 -3.94 -6.59 15.36
CA ALA A 217 -3.97 -5.14 15.14
C ALA A 217 -3.70 -4.32 16.41
N VAL A 218 -3.97 -4.87 17.60
CA VAL A 218 -3.63 -4.25 18.90
C VAL A 218 -2.12 -4.06 19.04
N LEU A 219 -1.31 -4.96 18.46
CA LEU A 219 0.15 -4.93 18.52
C LEU A 219 0.76 -3.94 17.52
N MET A 220 -0.04 -3.36 16.62
CA MET A 220 0.44 -2.48 15.57
C MET A 220 0.27 -1.02 15.95
N ASP A 221 1.25 -0.18 15.59
CA ASP A 221 1.12 1.26 15.76
C ASP A 221 0.18 1.87 14.73
N GLN A 222 -0.43 2.99 15.05
CA GLN A 222 -1.40 3.66 14.20
C GLN A 222 -0.94 5.07 13.83
N ARG A 223 -1.19 5.44 12.57
CA ARG A 223 -0.98 6.81 12.09
C ARG A 223 -2.12 7.25 11.19
N VAL A 224 -2.46 8.53 11.25
CA VAL A 224 -3.25 9.21 10.21
C VAL A 224 -2.27 10.05 9.40
N LEU A 225 -2.16 9.73 8.13
CA LEU A 225 -1.42 10.54 7.16
C LEU A 225 -2.30 11.70 6.72
N ALA A 226 -1.82 12.94 6.84
CA ALA A 226 -2.44 14.10 6.22
C ALA A 226 -2.19 14.10 4.70
N GLU A 227 -2.91 14.92 3.95
CA GLU A 227 -2.68 15.07 2.51
C GLU A 227 -1.22 15.45 2.21
N GLY A 228 -0.58 14.68 1.36
CA GLY A 228 0.83 14.83 1.02
C GLY A 228 1.81 14.17 2.00
N ASP A 229 1.37 13.68 3.16
CA ASP A 229 2.21 12.82 3.98
C ASP A 229 2.37 11.45 3.34
N ALA A 230 3.50 10.82 3.59
CA ALA A 230 3.78 9.48 3.09
C ALA A 230 4.30 8.55 4.19
N VAL A 231 4.19 7.26 3.94
CA VAL A 231 4.87 6.23 4.72
C VAL A 231 5.48 5.20 3.78
N TYR A 232 6.77 4.96 3.93
CA TYR A 232 7.46 3.86 3.28
C TYR A 232 7.50 2.65 4.21
N VAL A 233 7.13 1.50 3.67
CA VAL A 233 7.08 0.21 4.35
C VAL A 233 8.15 -0.70 3.74
N PRO A 234 9.31 -0.85 4.40
CA PRO A 234 10.32 -1.81 3.96
C PRO A 234 9.84 -3.25 4.17
N ALA A 235 10.41 -4.19 3.42
CA ALA A 235 10.18 -5.61 3.65
C ALA A 235 10.50 -5.99 5.12
N GLY A 236 9.74 -6.90 5.70
CA GLY A 236 9.85 -7.30 7.11
C GLY A 236 8.98 -6.49 8.08
N VAL A 237 8.39 -5.38 7.64
CA VAL A 237 7.50 -4.56 8.49
C VAL A 237 6.05 -5.00 8.36
N VAL A 238 5.40 -5.25 9.50
CA VAL A 238 3.96 -5.52 9.55
C VAL A 238 3.17 -4.24 9.31
N HIS A 239 2.14 -4.30 8.44
CA HIS A 239 1.32 -3.14 8.11
C HIS A 239 -0.09 -3.53 7.66
N ALA A 240 -1.01 -2.58 7.71
CA ALA A 240 -2.34 -2.67 7.12
C ALA A 240 -2.89 -1.27 6.82
N TYR A 241 -3.51 -1.08 5.68
CA TYR A 241 -4.24 0.14 5.34
C TYR A 241 -5.66 0.04 5.87
N VAL A 242 -6.11 1.05 6.61
CA VAL A 242 -7.42 1.02 7.31
C VAL A 242 -8.50 1.69 6.48
N SER A 243 -8.27 2.94 6.08
CA SER A 243 -9.23 3.69 5.24
C SER A 243 -8.61 4.96 4.69
N GLY A 244 -9.02 5.36 3.49
CA GLY A 244 -8.58 6.60 2.86
C GLY A 244 -8.38 6.46 1.35
N THR A 245 -7.84 7.52 0.75
CA THR A 245 -7.46 7.54 -0.68
C THR A 245 -6.02 8.02 -0.80
N GLY A 246 -5.21 7.28 -1.54
CA GLY A 246 -3.77 7.55 -1.68
C GLY A 246 -3.19 7.08 -3.00
N VAL A 247 -1.95 7.47 -3.25
CA VAL A 247 -1.09 6.90 -4.28
C VAL A 247 -0.14 5.92 -3.61
N GLU A 248 -0.17 4.66 -4.02
CA GLU A 248 0.80 3.65 -3.61
C GLU A 248 1.83 3.47 -4.70
N VAL A 249 3.11 3.56 -4.34
CA VAL A 249 4.24 3.27 -5.22
C VAL A 249 4.99 2.08 -4.68
N MET A 250 5.22 1.07 -5.51
CA MET A 250 5.81 -0.19 -5.07
C MET A 250 6.67 -0.84 -6.15
N THR A 251 7.49 -1.80 -5.75
CA THR A 251 8.12 -2.73 -6.68
C THR A 251 7.08 -3.65 -7.30
N ALA A 252 7.32 -4.10 -8.53
CA ALA A 252 6.38 -4.96 -9.29
C ALA A 252 6.43 -6.42 -8.78
N SER A 253 6.05 -6.64 -7.52
CA SER A 253 5.95 -7.97 -6.87
C SER A 253 4.62 -8.10 -6.12
N ASP A 254 4.02 -9.31 -6.14
CA ASP A 254 2.79 -9.65 -5.41
C ASP A 254 3.05 -10.42 -4.10
N ASN A 255 4.29 -10.45 -3.63
CA ASN A 255 4.65 -11.22 -2.44
C ASN A 255 4.04 -10.65 -1.16
N VAL A 256 3.01 -11.31 -0.65
CA VAL A 256 2.24 -10.90 0.53
C VAL A 256 2.01 -12.10 1.44
N LEU A 257 2.59 -12.07 2.64
CA LEU A 257 2.26 -12.96 3.76
C LEU A 257 1.28 -12.25 4.70
N ARG A 258 0.25 -12.97 5.17
CA ARG A 258 -0.87 -12.35 5.90
C ARG A 258 -0.94 -12.83 7.34
N LEU A 259 -1.43 -11.95 8.23
CA LEU A 259 -1.61 -12.21 9.67
C LEU A 259 -3.05 -11.91 10.15
N GLY A 260 -4.03 -11.90 9.25
CA GLY A 260 -5.44 -11.67 9.61
C GLY A 260 -6.14 -10.63 8.76
N LEU A 261 -7.38 -10.33 9.12
CA LEU A 261 -8.31 -9.45 8.41
C LEU A 261 -8.53 -9.90 6.96
N THR A 262 -8.65 -11.20 6.75
CA THR A 262 -8.75 -11.78 5.41
C THR A 262 -9.34 -13.17 5.42
N PRO A 263 -10.16 -13.54 4.39
CA PRO A 263 -10.55 -14.93 4.16
C PRO A 263 -9.46 -15.76 3.44
N LYS A 264 -8.35 -15.13 3.00
CA LYS A 264 -7.26 -15.83 2.31
C LYS A 264 -6.41 -16.62 3.31
N THR A 265 -5.64 -17.57 2.80
CA THR A 265 -4.71 -18.40 3.59
C THR A 265 -3.74 -17.54 4.41
N ILE A 266 -3.60 -17.89 5.67
CA ILE A 266 -2.61 -17.31 6.60
C ILE A 266 -1.52 -18.37 6.83
N ALA A 267 -0.32 -18.09 6.36
CA ALA A 267 0.87 -18.90 6.57
C ALA A 267 1.66 -18.28 7.74
N VAL A 268 1.28 -18.69 8.97
CA VAL A 268 1.75 -18.04 10.21
C VAL A 268 3.26 -18.15 10.37
N ASP A 269 3.83 -19.32 10.09
CA ASP A 269 5.27 -19.56 10.28
C ASP A 269 6.09 -18.70 9.31
N GLU A 270 5.73 -18.69 8.03
CA GLU A 270 6.41 -17.91 7.00
C GLU A 270 6.25 -16.40 7.24
N ALA A 271 5.08 -15.96 7.70
CA ALA A 271 4.84 -14.56 8.01
C ALA A 271 5.65 -14.10 9.23
N LEU A 272 5.74 -14.93 10.27
CA LEU A 272 6.56 -14.63 11.45
C LEU A 272 8.06 -14.75 11.17
N ASP A 273 8.47 -15.62 10.24
CA ASP A 273 9.86 -15.66 9.77
C ASP A 273 10.23 -14.36 9.04
N ALA A 274 9.32 -13.85 8.19
CA ALA A 274 9.50 -12.58 7.49
C ALA A 274 9.47 -11.34 8.40
N LEU A 275 8.76 -11.40 9.53
CA LEU A 275 8.62 -10.27 10.44
C LEU A 275 9.94 -9.93 11.14
N ASP A 276 10.38 -8.70 11.05
CA ASP A 276 11.37 -8.12 11.96
C ASP A 276 10.70 -7.08 12.87
N PRO A 277 10.43 -7.42 14.15
CA PRO A 277 9.75 -6.51 15.07
C PRO A 277 10.55 -5.24 15.41
N SER A 278 11.85 -5.21 15.10
CA SER A 278 12.72 -4.05 15.33
C SER A 278 12.67 -3.01 14.20
N LEU A 279 12.23 -3.42 13.02
CA LEU A 279 12.08 -2.51 11.89
C LEU A 279 10.87 -1.61 12.07
N THR A 280 11.04 -0.37 11.69
CA THR A 280 9.98 0.63 11.72
C THR A 280 9.72 1.16 10.31
N PRO A 281 8.46 1.47 9.98
CA PRO A 281 8.15 2.20 8.76
C PRO A 281 8.80 3.57 8.78
N GLN A 282 9.01 4.17 7.62
CA GLN A 282 9.61 5.50 7.50
C GLN A 282 8.51 6.52 7.13
N PRO A 283 7.92 7.22 8.11
CA PRO A 283 6.99 8.31 7.82
C PRO A 283 7.75 9.51 7.28
N MET A 284 7.16 10.17 6.29
CA MET A 284 7.69 11.39 5.68
C MET A 284 6.59 12.45 5.65
N SER A 285 6.87 13.62 6.20
CA SER A 285 6.04 14.79 5.97
C SER A 285 6.34 15.30 4.56
N GLY A 286 5.32 15.42 3.75
CA GLY A 286 5.46 15.97 2.41
C GLY A 286 5.51 17.50 2.44
N GLU A 287 6.54 18.09 3.09
CA GLU A 287 6.70 19.55 3.08
C GLU A 287 6.95 20.03 1.65
N PRO A 288 6.04 20.86 1.10
CA PRO A 288 6.18 21.35 -0.25
C PRO A 288 7.28 22.40 -0.36
N THR A 289 8.11 22.29 -1.36
CA THR A 289 9.09 23.31 -1.78
C THR A 289 8.56 24.07 -3.01
N PRO A 290 8.77 25.39 -3.12
CA PRO A 290 8.33 26.13 -4.30
C PRO A 290 9.17 25.76 -5.53
N LEU A 291 8.50 25.65 -6.68
CA LEU A 291 9.16 25.46 -7.98
C LEU A 291 9.48 26.82 -8.63
N PRO A 292 10.59 26.95 -9.38
CA PRO A 292 10.90 28.18 -10.13
C PRO A 292 9.82 28.59 -11.16
N SER A 293 9.08 27.58 -11.67
CA SER A 293 7.98 27.75 -12.61
C SER A 293 6.67 28.17 -11.96
N GLY A 294 6.63 28.36 -10.63
CA GLY A 294 5.43 28.41 -9.81
C GLY A 294 4.97 27.01 -9.36
N GLY A 295 4.05 26.97 -8.39
CA GLY A 295 3.59 25.71 -7.80
C GLY A 295 4.55 25.10 -6.81
N THR A 296 4.39 23.80 -6.53
CA THR A 296 5.07 23.11 -5.45
C THR A 296 5.65 21.76 -5.88
N HIS A 297 6.71 21.35 -5.21
CA HIS A 297 7.36 20.06 -5.36
C HIS A 297 7.51 19.41 -3.98
N ARG A 298 7.16 18.12 -3.88
CA ARG A 298 7.47 17.25 -2.75
C ARG A 298 8.33 16.12 -3.24
N HIS A 299 9.40 15.83 -2.52
CA HIS A 299 10.36 14.79 -2.87
C HIS A 299 10.37 13.71 -1.79
N TYR A 300 10.10 12.47 -2.19
CA TYR A 300 10.09 11.30 -1.31
C TYR A 300 11.16 10.33 -1.76
N ALA A 301 12.22 10.24 -0.98
CA ALA A 301 13.36 9.34 -1.21
C ALA A 301 13.69 8.59 0.09
N PRO A 302 12.87 7.59 0.48
CA PRO A 302 13.11 6.86 1.72
C PRO A 302 14.40 6.04 1.62
N ALA A 303 15.11 5.93 2.75
CA ALA A 303 16.36 5.19 2.80
C ALA A 303 16.14 3.70 2.47
N GLY A 304 16.91 3.18 1.53
CA GLY A 304 16.85 1.79 1.09
C GLY A 304 15.68 1.44 0.16
N ALA A 305 14.86 2.42 -0.25
CA ALA A 305 13.84 2.18 -1.26
C ALA A 305 14.44 2.04 -2.66
N PRO A 306 13.96 1.11 -3.49
CA PRO A 306 14.44 0.96 -4.87
C PRO A 306 13.75 1.96 -5.83
N PHE A 307 13.03 2.93 -5.32
CA PHE A 307 12.34 3.97 -6.08
C PHE A 307 12.37 5.32 -5.36
N ILE A 308 12.16 6.36 -6.14
CA ILE A 308 12.01 7.75 -5.67
C ILE A 308 10.71 8.29 -6.27
N VAL A 309 10.03 9.17 -5.53
CA VAL A 309 8.79 9.78 -5.97
C VAL A 309 8.87 11.29 -5.84
N ASP A 310 8.54 11.97 -6.93
CA ASP A 310 8.36 13.40 -7.00
C ASP A 310 6.87 13.72 -7.17
N TRP A 311 6.30 14.55 -6.30
CA TRP A 311 4.93 15.05 -6.39
C TRP A 311 4.97 16.52 -6.81
N ILE A 312 4.35 16.82 -7.93
CA ILE A 312 4.31 18.15 -8.52
C ILE A 312 2.91 18.72 -8.32
N GLY A 313 2.81 19.88 -7.72
CA GLY A 313 1.56 20.63 -7.56
C GLY A 313 1.62 21.96 -8.31
N ASP A 314 0.73 22.17 -9.30
CA ASP A 314 0.53 23.41 -10.06
C ASP A 314 1.84 24.06 -10.54
N GLY A 315 2.54 23.40 -11.46
CA GLY A 315 3.84 23.91 -11.97
C GLY A 315 4.49 22.98 -12.96
N SER A 316 5.78 23.21 -13.18
CA SER A 316 6.59 22.39 -14.09
C SER A 316 7.84 21.88 -13.39
N PHE A 317 8.17 20.60 -13.65
CA PHE A 317 9.33 19.92 -13.10
C PHE A 317 10.00 19.05 -14.18
N THR A 318 11.33 19.01 -14.17
CA THR A 318 12.10 18.16 -15.08
C THR A 318 12.69 16.97 -14.33
N ALA A 319 12.26 15.75 -14.68
CA ALA A 319 12.89 14.53 -14.24
C ALA A 319 14.01 14.13 -15.21
N ILE A 320 15.22 13.97 -14.67
CA ILE A 320 16.44 13.68 -15.45
C ILE A 320 16.35 12.28 -16.06
N ALA A 321 16.96 12.11 -17.23
CA ALA A 321 17.09 10.84 -17.96
C ALA A 321 17.91 9.79 -17.17
N GLY A 322 17.81 8.54 -17.58
CA GLY A 322 18.64 7.44 -17.11
C GLY A 322 17.89 6.30 -16.45
N ASP A 323 16.66 6.54 -15.94
CA ASP A 323 15.84 5.54 -15.28
C ASP A 323 14.47 5.39 -15.95
N TYR A 324 13.78 4.28 -15.67
CA TYR A 324 12.35 4.17 -15.96
C TYR A 324 11.59 5.18 -15.10
N ARG A 325 10.66 5.91 -15.73
CA ARG A 325 9.81 6.91 -15.07
C ARG A 325 8.36 6.66 -15.42
N LEU A 326 7.50 6.65 -14.41
CA LEU A 326 6.06 6.61 -14.58
C LEU A 326 5.47 7.91 -14.09
N VAL A 327 4.80 8.65 -14.98
CA VAL A 327 4.13 9.91 -14.65
C VAL A 327 2.64 9.67 -14.60
N LEU A 328 2.03 9.88 -13.42
CA LEU A 328 0.59 9.73 -13.20
C LEU A 328 -0.07 11.11 -13.05
N ALA A 329 -1.15 11.36 -13.77
CA ALA A 329 -2.01 12.52 -13.56
C ALA A 329 -2.95 12.27 -12.37
N VAL A 330 -2.66 12.88 -11.21
CA VAL A 330 -3.45 12.70 -9.99
C VAL A 330 -4.67 13.62 -9.98
N SER A 331 -4.51 14.87 -10.41
CA SER A 331 -5.64 15.79 -10.60
C SER A 331 -5.36 16.74 -11.76
N SER A 332 -6.42 17.15 -12.45
CA SER A 332 -6.35 17.97 -13.66
C SER A 332 -5.61 17.27 -14.82
N SER A 333 -5.27 18.02 -15.86
CA SER A 333 -4.45 17.52 -16.97
C SER A 333 -2.96 17.68 -16.65
N VAL A 334 -2.17 16.75 -17.18
CA VAL A 334 -0.71 16.75 -17.06
C VAL A 334 -0.11 16.66 -18.46
N THR A 335 0.74 17.62 -18.82
CA THR A 335 1.53 17.56 -20.04
C THR A 335 2.89 16.92 -19.73
N VAL A 336 3.26 15.94 -20.52
CA VAL A 336 4.54 15.22 -20.40
C VAL A 336 5.28 15.36 -21.71
N ALA A 337 6.48 15.95 -21.70
CA ALA A 337 7.29 16.18 -22.88
C ALA A 337 8.70 15.59 -22.74
N THR A 338 9.17 14.89 -23.77
CA THR A 338 10.55 14.35 -23.87
C THR A 338 10.96 14.19 -25.33
N GLY A 339 12.21 14.48 -25.68
CA GLY A 339 12.79 14.22 -27.00
C GLY A 339 12.02 14.84 -28.18
N GLY A 340 11.31 15.95 -28.00
CA GLY A 340 10.47 16.58 -29.02
C GLY A 340 9.06 15.96 -29.17
N THR A 341 8.72 14.98 -28.36
CA THR A 341 7.38 14.38 -28.28
C THR A 341 6.67 14.91 -27.04
N GLU A 342 5.40 15.27 -27.21
CA GLU A 342 4.53 15.73 -26.13
C GLU A 342 3.23 14.92 -26.08
N ILE A 343 2.77 14.56 -24.88
CA ILE A 343 1.47 13.96 -24.65
C ILE A 343 0.75 14.67 -23.51
N VAL A 344 -0.57 14.71 -23.58
CA VAL A 344 -1.43 15.23 -22.52
C VAL A 344 -2.15 14.04 -21.87
N LEU A 345 -2.03 13.95 -20.56
CA LEU A 345 -2.70 12.96 -19.71
C LEU A 345 -3.93 13.60 -19.10
N SER A 346 -5.06 12.92 -19.17
CA SER A 346 -6.22 13.22 -18.34
C SER A 346 -6.03 12.60 -16.95
N GLN A 347 -6.76 13.07 -15.96
CA GLN A 347 -6.75 12.53 -14.60
C GLN A 347 -6.89 10.99 -14.63
N GLY A 348 -6.02 10.30 -13.90
CA GLY A 348 -5.95 8.83 -13.83
C GLY A 348 -5.19 8.16 -14.98
N GLN A 349 -4.83 8.89 -16.03
CA GLN A 349 -3.93 8.37 -17.06
C GLN A 349 -2.47 8.53 -16.63
N ALA A 350 -1.62 7.70 -17.19
CA ALA A 350 -0.19 7.76 -16.94
C ALA A 350 0.64 7.71 -18.22
N ALA A 351 1.89 8.14 -18.12
CA ALA A 351 2.92 7.97 -19.15
C ALA A 351 4.04 7.08 -18.62
N ALA A 352 4.33 6.01 -19.34
CA ALA A 352 5.53 5.21 -19.14
C ALA A 352 6.65 5.80 -20.03
N VAL A 353 7.76 6.20 -19.42
CA VAL A 353 8.95 6.73 -20.09
C VAL A 353 10.11 5.79 -19.80
N LEU A 354 10.68 5.23 -20.85
CA LEU A 354 11.73 4.22 -20.75
C LEU A 354 13.09 4.85 -20.38
N ALA A 355 13.99 4.03 -19.88
CA ALA A 355 15.29 4.50 -19.38
C ALA A 355 16.18 5.14 -20.46
N ASP A 356 16.04 4.73 -21.72
CA ASP A 356 16.77 5.25 -22.87
C ASP A 356 16.20 6.56 -23.46
N GLU A 357 15.05 7.01 -22.94
CA GLU A 357 14.45 8.29 -23.33
C GLU A 357 15.06 9.46 -22.53
N GLY A 358 15.08 10.65 -23.12
CA GLY A 358 15.69 11.85 -22.55
C GLY A 358 15.01 12.37 -21.28
N ASP A 359 15.41 13.56 -20.85
CA ASP A 359 14.78 14.26 -19.74
C ASP A 359 13.27 14.44 -20.00
N VAL A 360 12.49 14.39 -18.95
CA VAL A 360 11.04 14.51 -19.00
C VAL A 360 10.60 15.79 -18.30
N LEU A 361 10.03 16.72 -19.08
CA LEU A 361 9.33 17.87 -18.51
C LEU A 361 7.88 17.52 -18.24
N VAL A 362 7.47 17.64 -16.98
CA VAL A 362 6.10 17.45 -16.52
C VAL A 362 5.52 18.80 -16.14
N THR A 363 4.38 19.16 -16.71
CA THR A 363 3.67 20.41 -16.42
C THR A 363 2.22 20.10 -16.05
N THR A 364 1.73 20.66 -14.95
CA THR A 364 0.36 20.46 -14.47
C THR A 364 -0.22 21.74 -13.89
N THR A 365 -1.55 21.87 -13.96
CA THR A 365 -2.35 22.87 -13.24
C THR A 365 -3.05 22.26 -12.01
N GLY A 366 -2.68 21.04 -11.65
CA GLY A 366 -3.20 20.33 -10.50
C GLY A 366 -2.09 19.53 -9.81
N ALA A 367 -2.17 18.20 -9.84
CA ALA A 367 -1.16 17.34 -9.23
C ALA A 367 -0.72 16.21 -10.17
N ALA A 368 0.58 15.97 -10.23
CA ALA A 368 1.21 14.84 -10.90
C ALA A 368 2.17 14.11 -9.96
N VAL A 369 2.26 12.80 -10.12
CA VAL A 369 3.28 11.96 -9.47
C VAL A 369 4.24 11.45 -10.53
N ILE A 370 5.54 11.56 -10.26
CA ILE A 370 6.60 10.94 -11.04
C ILE A 370 7.26 9.90 -10.15
N ALA A 371 7.02 8.62 -10.44
CA ALA A 371 7.72 7.52 -9.78
C ALA A 371 8.84 7.03 -10.70
N ARG A 372 10.05 6.87 -10.14
CA ARG A 372 11.22 6.41 -10.88
C ARG A 372 12.02 5.42 -10.07
N SER A 373 12.75 4.52 -10.75
CA SER A 373 13.71 3.66 -10.08
C SER A 373 14.77 4.52 -9.38
N ALA A 374 15.18 4.11 -8.17
CA ALA A 374 16.41 4.66 -7.60
C ALA A 374 17.60 3.94 -8.23
N ALA A 375 18.63 4.68 -8.63
CA ALA A 375 19.90 4.07 -9.00
C ALA A 375 20.42 3.24 -7.82
N GLN A 376 20.70 1.97 -8.06
CA GLN A 376 21.29 1.06 -7.06
C GLN A 376 22.75 1.40 -6.83
#